data_0d00e602e52e157ab1ea9978baf66101
#
_entry.id   0d00e602e52e157ab1ea9978baf66101
#
_cell.length_a   1.000
_cell.length_b   1.000
_cell.length_c   1.000
_cell.angle_alpha   90.00
_cell.angle_beta   90.00
_cell.angle_gamma   90.00
#
_symmetry.space_group_name_H-M   'P 1'
#
loop_
_entity.id
_entity.type
_entity.pdbx_description
1 polymer ?
#
loop_
_entity_poly.entity_id
_entity_poly.type
_entity_poly.pdbx_seq_one_letter_code
_entity_poly.pdbx_strand_id
1 'polypeptide(L)'
;DEYFESWSKHTEDTNGDGVANNIFVKYNPDTDCNCSVDIQVNYNAFSNETNDYDYDYYYHNITGTEIDNFETDIFYPRGDGNYTFTFNLYDDDYNYEDNFTFTIYLECDTDDNNSYCNYDEWFEDWDHVTEDGDEDNLDDTIVVEIDPNTECDCELDVQVYMSVYYNSSGNYA
;
A
#
# COMPACT_ATOMS: atom_id res chain seq x y z
N ASP A 1 8.23 -8.23 32.54
CA ASP A 1 7.45 -8.57 31.31
C ASP A 1 6.73 -7.31 30.86
N GLU A 2 6.81 -7.04 29.56
CA GLU A 2 6.12 -5.94 28.88
C GLU A 2 4.90 -6.49 28.15
N TYR A 3 3.80 -5.73 28.12
CA TYR A 3 2.54 -6.18 27.52
C TYR A 3 1.71 -5.01 27.00
N PHE A 4 0.75 -5.28 26.11
CA PHE A 4 -0.26 -4.29 25.74
C PHE A 4 -1.41 -4.29 26.75
N GLU A 5 -1.48 -3.26 27.60
CA GLU A 5 -2.59 -3.09 28.54
C GLU A 5 -3.91 -2.84 27.82
N SER A 6 -3.88 -2.03 26.78
CA SER A 6 -5.04 -1.74 25.94
C SER A 6 -4.64 -1.27 24.55
N TRP A 7 -5.60 -1.39 23.63
CA TRP A 7 -5.50 -0.81 22.31
C TRP A 7 -6.87 -0.46 21.74
N SER A 8 -6.91 0.43 20.77
CA SER A 8 -8.10 0.80 20.02
C SER A 8 -7.73 1.17 18.58
N LYS A 9 -8.69 1.00 17.66
CA LYS A 9 -8.55 1.47 16.29
C LYS A 9 -9.49 2.65 16.04
N HIS A 10 -9.06 3.55 15.20
CA HIS A 10 -9.84 4.67 14.70
C HIS A 10 -9.80 4.65 13.18
N THR A 11 -10.98 4.71 12.58
CA THR A 11 -11.14 4.69 11.12
C THR A 11 -11.83 5.96 10.66
N GLU A 12 -11.51 6.40 9.46
CA GLU A 12 -12.15 7.54 8.82
C GLU A 12 -12.70 7.11 7.46
N ASP A 13 -13.85 7.68 7.14
CA ASP A 13 -14.50 7.60 5.84
C ASP A 13 -14.39 9.01 5.23
N THR A 14 -13.39 9.23 4.37
CA THR A 14 -13.07 10.56 3.85
C THR A 14 -13.91 10.92 2.63
N ASN A 15 -14.43 9.94 1.89
CA ASN A 15 -15.31 10.14 0.73
C ASN A 15 -16.80 10.16 1.09
N GLY A 16 -17.19 9.69 2.29
CA GLY A 16 -18.55 9.79 2.82
C GLY A 16 -19.51 8.72 2.30
N ASP A 17 -19.03 7.61 1.79
CA ASP A 17 -19.84 6.50 1.27
C ASP A 17 -20.29 5.50 2.34
N GLY A 18 -19.75 5.60 3.55
CA GLY A 18 -20.07 4.76 4.71
C GLY A 18 -19.07 3.62 4.94
N VAL A 19 -18.01 3.52 4.15
CA VAL A 19 -16.91 2.57 4.33
C VAL A 19 -15.63 3.31 4.71
N ALA A 20 -14.83 2.73 5.59
CA ALA A 20 -13.58 3.35 6.03
C ALA A 20 -12.50 3.18 4.94
N ASN A 21 -11.79 4.26 4.64
CA ASN A 21 -10.69 4.30 3.68
C ASN A 21 -9.34 4.67 4.30
N ASN A 22 -9.29 4.91 5.60
CA ASN A 22 -8.04 4.97 6.34
C ASN A 22 -8.20 4.50 7.79
N ILE A 23 -7.09 4.23 8.46
CA ILE A 23 -7.06 3.76 9.83
C ILE A 23 -5.77 4.19 10.53
N PHE A 24 -5.88 4.54 11.79
CA PHE A 24 -4.75 4.55 12.72
C PHE A 24 -5.07 3.77 14.00
N VAL A 25 -4.06 3.33 14.70
CA VAL A 25 -4.19 2.50 15.90
C VAL A 25 -3.55 3.19 17.09
N LYS A 26 -4.30 3.25 18.19
CA LYS A 26 -3.79 3.68 19.49
C LYS A 26 -3.51 2.45 20.33
N TYR A 27 -2.37 2.44 21.00
CA TYR A 27 -1.97 1.36 21.87
C TYR A 27 -1.30 1.91 23.14
N ASN A 28 -1.47 1.18 24.24
CA ASN A 28 -0.89 1.47 25.53
C ASN A 28 -0.07 0.26 25.97
N PRO A 29 1.24 0.24 25.73
CA PRO A 29 2.12 -0.76 26.31
C PRO A 29 2.39 -0.43 27.77
N ASP A 30 2.57 -1.45 28.60
CA ASP A 30 2.88 -1.33 30.03
C ASP A 30 3.93 -2.36 30.43
N THR A 31 4.48 -2.24 31.64
CA THR A 31 5.47 -3.16 32.21
C THR A 31 5.15 -3.44 33.68
N ASP A 32 5.37 -4.67 34.13
CA ASP A 32 5.30 -5.07 35.55
C ASP A 32 6.37 -4.39 36.44
N CYS A 33 7.37 -3.78 35.79
CA CYS A 33 8.45 -3.10 36.48
C CYS A 33 8.03 -1.69 36.90
N ASN A 34 8.25 -1.33 38.16
CA ASN A 34 8.18 0.08 38.60
C ASN A 34 9.49 0.81 38.21
N CYS A 35 9.85 0.75 36.93
CA CYS A 35 11.05 1.29 36.34
C CYS A 35 10.75 1.82 34.94
N SER A 36 11.69 2.52 34.32
CA SER A 36 11.61 2.93 32.93
C SER A 36 12.27 1.86 32.06
N VAL A 37 11.60 1.43 31.00
CA VAL A 37 12.10 0.45 30.03
C VAL A 37 11.95 0.96 28.61
N ASP A 38 12.92 0.64 27.76
CA ASP A 38 12.84 0.90 26.33
C ASP A 38 12.19 -0.30 25.63
N ILE A 39 11.24 -0.04 24.75
CA ILE A 39 10.52 -1.05 23.99
C ILE A 39 10.52 -0.73 22.51
N GLN A 40 10.30 -1.76 21.70
CA GLN A 40 10.00 -1.61 20.28
C GLN A 40 8.62 -2.21 19.97
N VAL A 41 7.79 -1.47 19.25
CA VAL A 41 6.53 -1.96 18.70
C VAL A 41 6.67 -2.04 17.19
N ASN A 42 6.50 -3.25 16.64
CA ASN A 42 6.45 -3.46 15.20
C ASN A 42 5.00 -3.68 14.79
N TYR A 43 4.55 -3.03 13.72
CA TYR A 43 3.29 -3.41 13.11
C TYR A 43 3.50 -3.86 11.67
N ASN A 44 2.61 -4.70 11.21
CA ASN A 44 2.42 -5.00 9.80
C ASN A 44 0.93 -5.03 9.47
N ALA A 45 0.60 -4.56 8.28
CA ALA A 45 -0.71 -4.66 7.66
C ALA A 45 -0.58 -5.48 6.38
N PHE A 46 -1.49 -6.44 6.19
CA PHE A 46 -1.45 -7.31 5.02
C PHE A 46 -2.85 -7.61 4.52
N SER A 47 -3.05 -7.56 3.20
CA SER A 47 -4.25 -8.01 2.52
C SER A 47 -3.92 -9.10 1.49
N ASN A 48 -4.58 -10.26 1.61
CA ASN A 48 -4.50 -11.33 0.61
C ASN A 48 -5.26 -10.99 -0.68
N GLU A 49 -6.23 -10.10 -0.60
CA GLU A 49 -7.11 -9.75 -1.71
C GLU A 49 -6.40 -8.80 -2.69
N THR A 50 -5.70 -7.82 -2.15
CA THR A 50 -4.98 -6.81 -2.92
C THR A 50 -3.47 -7.08 -3.03
N ASN A 51 -2.97 -8.10 -2.32
CA ASN A 51 -1.54 -8.39 -2.13
C ASN A 51 -0.75 -7.18 -1.59
N ASP A 52 -1.45 -6.27 -0.89
CA ASP A 52 -0.87 -5.10 -0.26
C ASP A 52 -0.19 -5.49 1.07
N TYR A 53 0.97 -4.89 1.31
CA TYR A 53 1.75 -5.12 2.51
C TYR A 53 2.39 -3.81 2.96
N ASP A 54 2.22 -3.49 4.24
CA ASP A 54 2.88 -2.38 4.91
C ASP A 54 3.51 -2.83 6.22
N TYR A 55 4.60 -2.15 6.61
CA TYR A 55 5.37 -2.49 7.80
C TYR A 55 6.07 -1.25 8.34
N ASP A 56 5.99 -1.05 9.66
CA ASP A 56 6.75 -0.02 10.36
C ASP A 56 7.11 -0.46 11.77
N TYR A 57 7.95 0.33 12.45
CA TYR A 57 8.36 0.08 13.82
C TYR A 57 8.56 1.38 14.60
N TYR A 58 8.19 1.35 15.88
CA TYR A 58 8.24 2.49 16.78
C TYR A 58 9.04 2.13 18.03
N TYR A 59 9.91 3.05 18.45
CA TYR A 59 10.65 2.92 19.72
C TYR A 59 10.04 3.84 20.76
N HIS A 60 9.77 3.30 21.95
CA HIS A 60 9.19 4.03 23.06
C HIS A 60 9.96 3.75 24.35
N ASN A 61 9.89 4.72 25.27
CA ASN A 61 10.30 4.53 26.65
C ASN A 61 9.03 4.58 27.49
N ILE A 62 8.76 3.54 28.26
CA ILE A 62 7.56 3.38 29.08
C ILE A 62 7.90 3.22 30.56
N THR A 63 6.91 3.47 31.44
CA THR A 63 7.04 3.26 32.88
C THR A 63 5.79 2.56 33.41
N GLY A 64 5.94 1.52 34.23
CA GLY A 64 4.85 0.74 34.80
C GLY A 64 3.97 1.49 35.85
N THR A 65 4.02 2.81 35.89
CA THR A 65 3.22 3.67 36.78
C THR A 65 2.44 4.74 36.03
N GLU A 66 2.61 4.86 34.75
CA GLU A 66 2.01 5.88 33.89
C GLU A 66 1.19 5.21 32.77
N ILE A 67 0.21 5.93 32.26
CA ILE A 67 -0.54 5.50 31.08
C ILE A 67 0.19 6.04 29.85
N ASP A 68 0.82 5.16 29.12
CA ASP A 68 1.59 5.48 27.93
C ASP A 68 0.72 5.27 26.68
N ASN A 69 0.19 6.35 26.11
CA ASN A 69 -0.64 6.26 24.91
C ASN A 69 0.16 6.68 23.68
N PHE A 70 0.35 5.75 22.76
CA PHE A 70 0.98 5.96 21.47
C PHE A 70 -0.02 5.76 20.33
N GLU A 71 0.33 6.26 19.16
CA GLU A 71 -0.51 6.23 17.98
C GLU A 71 0.37 5.95 16.76
N THR A 72 -0.11 5.11 15.84
CA THR A 72 0.57 4.89 14.57
C THR A 72 0.38 6.07 13.62
N ASP A 73 1.18 6.15 12.58
CA ASP A 73 0.82 6.94 11.42
C ASP A 73 -0.48 6.42 10.78
N ILE A 74 -1.11 7.26 9.97
CA ILE A 74 -2.33 6.88 9.25
C ILE A 74 -1.96 5.89 8.15
N PHE A 75 -2.59 4.73 8.16
CA PHE A 75 -2.49 3.76 7.08
C PHE A 75 -3.56 4.03 6.02
N TYR A 76 -3.13 4.07 4.78
CA TYR A 76 -3.98 4.19 3.59
C TYR A 76 -3.90 2.90 2.78
N PRO A 77 -5.02 2.19 2.56
CA PRO A 77 -5.03 0.97 1.75
C PRO A 77 -4.75 1.29 0.28
N ARG A 78 -4.10 0.36 -0.42
CA ARG A 78 -3.81 0.48 -1.87
C ARG A 78 -4.82 -0.25 -2.75
N GLY A 79 -5.83 -0.85 -2.16
CA GLY A 79 -6.94 -1.52 -2.83
C GLY A 79 -8.00 -1.91 -1.84
N ASP A 80 -9.21 -2.19 -2.33
CA ASP A 80 -10.34 -2.60 -1.51
C ASP A 80 -10.13 -4.01 -0.98
N GLY A 81 -10.29 -4.19 0.33
CA GLY A 81 -10.15 -5.53 0.87
C GLY A 81 -10.05 -5.63 2.38
N ASN A 82 -9.94 -6.86 2.85
CA ASN A 82 -9.71 -7.16 4.25
C ASN A 82 -8.22 -7.07 4.58
N TYR A 83 -7.88 -6.14 5.45
CA TYR A 83 -6.53 -5.94 5.96
C TYR A 83 -6.40 -6.54 7.35
N THR A 84 -5.38 -7.37 7.52
CA THR A 84 -5.01 -7.92 8.82
C THR A 84 -3.81 -7.14 9.38
N PHE A 85 -4.02 -6.49 10.50
CA PHE A 85 -3.01 -5.75 11.26
C PHE A 85 -2.49 -6.62 12.40
N THR A 86 -1.18 -6.73 12.52
CA THR A 86 -0.51 -7.41 13.61
C THR A 86 0.50 -6.48 14.26
N PHE A 87 0.39 -6.31 15.56
CA PHE A 87 1.30 -5.54 16.40
C PHE A 87 2.08 -6.48 17.29
N ASN A 88 3.39 -6.37 17.30
CA ASN A 88 4.27 -7.17 18.16
C ASN A 88 5.10 -6.23 19.03
N LEU A 89 5.17 -6.55 20.32
CA LEU A 89 5.94 -5.85 21.34
C LEU A 89 7.23 -6.61 21.62
N TYR A 90 8.33 -5.88 21.71
CA TYR A 90 9.66 -6.38 22.03
C TYR A 90 10.30 -5.53 23.13
N ASP A 91 11.08 -6.15 24.00
CA ASP A 91 11.92 -5.46 24.97
C ASP A 91 13.17 -4.81 24.32
N ASP A 92 14.04 -4.20 25.11
CA ASP A 92 15.28 -3.55 24.66
C ASP A 92 16.35 -4.53 24.13
N ASP A 93 16.25 -5.80 24.48
CA ASP A 93 17.07 -6.90 24.00
C ASP A 93 16.48 -7.60 22.75
N TYR A 94 15.38 -7.07 22.20
CA TYR A 94 14.60 -7.63 21.08
C TYR A 94 13.97 -8.99 21.37
N ASN A 95 13.69 -9.32 22.63
CA ASN A 95 12.88 -10.47 22.94
C ASN A 95 11.42 -10.12 22.71
N TYR A 96 10.69 -11.07 22.10
CA TYR A 96 9.25 -10.94 21.90
C TYR A 96 8.52 -11.09 23.24
N GLU A 97 7.61 -10.15 23.52
CA GLU A 97 6.87 -10.07 24.77
C GLU A 97 5.37 -10.31 24.57
N ASP A 98 4.72 -9.55 23.68
CA ASP A 98 3.27 -9.61 23.51
C ASP A 98 2.85 -9.24 22.08
N ASN A 99 1.58 -9.51 21.73
CA ASN A 99 0.99 -9.07 20.46
C ASN A 99 -0.53 -8.87 20.57
N PHE A 100 -1.06 -8.13 19.60
CA PHE A 100 -2.46 -8.19 19.23
C PHE A 100 -2.64 -8.16 17.71
N THR A 101 -3.76 -8.72 17.26
CA THR A 101 -4.09 -8.79 15.82
C THR A 101 -5.58 -8.51 15.64
N PHE A 102 -5.92 -7.82 14.56
CA PHE A 102 -7.30 -7.63 14.12
C PHE A 102 -7.38 -7.56 12.60
N THR A 103 -8.58 -7.79 12.08
CA THR A 103 -8.87 -7.64 10.65
C THR A 103 -9.98 -6.60 10.47
N ILE A 104 -9.86 -5.81 9.41
CA ILE A 104 -10.85 -4.79 9.03
C ILE A 104 -10.91 -4.69 7.51
N TYR A 105 -12.11 -4.48 6.98
CA TYR A 105 -12.30 -4.10 5.59
C TYR A 105 -12.03 -2.59 5.42
N LEU A 106 -11.20 -2.24 4.45
CA LEU A 106 -10.89 -0.87 4.06
C LEU A 106 -11.08 -0.75 2.55
N GLU A 107 -11.54 0.40 2.12
CA GLU A 107 -11.59 0.80 0.72
C GLU A 107 -10.46 1.76 0.39
N CYS A 108 -9.91 1.66 -0.81
CA CYS A 108 -8.98 2.63 -1.32
C CYS A 108 -9.74 3.87 -1.78
N ASP A 109 -9.36 5.04 -1.28
CA ASP A 109 -9.99 6.30 -1.66
C ASP A 109 -9.43 6.79 -3.01
N THR A 110 -10.33 6.90 -3.99
CA THR A 110 -10.02 7.36 -5.34
C THR A 110 -10.14 8.87 -5.51
N ASP A 111 -10.79 9.55 -4.56
CA ASP A 111 -11.14 10.97 -4.69
C ASP A 111 -10.00 11.91 -4.24
N ASP A 112 -9.02 11.42 -3.52
CA ASP A 112 -7.87 12.22 -3.11
C ASP A 112 -6.75 12.15 -4.16
N ASN A 113 -6.20 13.31 -4.54
CA ASN A 113 -5.00 13.46 -5.39
C ASN A 113 -3.75 12.73 -4.86
N ASN A 114 -3.89 11.92 -3.83
CA ASN A 114 -2.87 11.11 -3.18
C ASN A 114 -3.26 9.62 -3.17
N SER A 115 -4.17 9.20 -4.03
CA SER A 115 -4.63 7.82 -4.16
C SER A 115 -3.49 6.92 -4.64
N TYR A 116 -3.02 6.07 -3.74
CA TYR A 116 -2.07 4.98 -4.04
C TYR A 116 -2.81 3.69 -4.42
N CYS A 117 -4.06 3.80 -4.84
CA CYS A 117 -4.85 2.63 -5.23
C CYS A 117 -4.18 1.90 -6.38
N ASN A 118 -3.90 0.61 -6.18
CA ASN A 118 -3.43 -0.26 -7.25
C ASN A 118 -4.66 -0.74 -8.01
N TYR A 119 -4.92 -0.14 -9.16
CA TYR A 119 -5.89 -0.64 -10.12
C TYR A 119 -5.17 -1.41 -11.20
N ASP A 120 -5.84 -2.41 -11.74
CA ASP A 120 -5.36 -3.08 -12.93
C ASP A 120 -5.57 -2.16 -14.15
N GLU A 121 -4.48 -1.77 -14.80
CA GLU A 121 -4.50 -1.07 -16.07
C GLU A 121 -4.24 -2.08 -17.20
N TRP A 122 -5.00 -1.96 -18.27
CA TRP A 122 -4.82 -2.81 -19.43
C TRP A 122 -4.97 -2.00 -20.73
N PHE A 123 -4.56 -2.59 -21.84
CA PHE A 123 -4.92 -2.07 -23.15
C PHE A 123 -6.28 -2.64 -23.56
N GLU A 124 -7.31 -1.79 -23.66
CA GLU A 124 -8.63 -2.20 -24.12
C GLU A 124 -8.59 -2.54 -25.59
N ASP A 125 -7.85 -1.74 -26.38
CA ASP A 125 -7.62 -1.98 -27.79
C ASP A 125 -6.24 -1.47 -28.21
N TRP A 126 -5.73 -2.00 -29.28
CA TRP A 126 -4.53 -1.47 -29.94
C TRP A 126 -4.57 -1.82 -31.42
N ASP A 127 -4.07 -0.93 -32.27
CA ASP A 127 -3.93 -1.13 -33.70
C ASP A 127 -2.61 -0.55 -34.19
N HIS A 128 -2.22 -0.90 -35.41
CA HIS A 128 -1.08 -0.30 -36.06
C HIS A 128 -1.32 -0.11 -37.54
N VAL A 129 -0.78 0.96 -38.06
CA VAL A 129 -0.77 1.26 -39.49
C VAL A 129 0.67 1.44 -39.92
N THR A 130 1.00 0.95 -41.11
CA THR A 130 2.27 1.26 -41.79
C THR A 130 2.05 2.32 -42.85
N GLU A 131 3.03 3.20 -43.02
CA GLU A 131 2.99 4.30 -43.98
C GLU A 131 4.30 4.34 -44.79
N ASP A 132 4.15 4.60 -46.07
CA ASP A 132 5.25 4.92 -47.00
C ASP A 132 5.42 6.44 -47.01
N GLY A 133 6.36 6.93 -46.19
CA GLY A 133 6.56 8.37 -45.97
C GLY A 133 7.31 9.09 -47.10
N ASP A 134 8.07 8.37 -47.91
CA ASP A 134 8.86 8.94 -49.04
C ASP A 134 8.37 8.53 -50.43
N GLU A 135 7.26 7.78 -50.50
CA GLU A 135 6.56 7.37 -51.72
C GLU A 135 7.42 6.42 -52.63
N ASP A 136 8.30 5.63 -52.02
CA ASP A 136 9.14 4.64 -52.76
C ASP A 136 8.46 3.27 -52.87
N ASN A 137 7.24 3.11 -52.40
CA ASN A 137 6.40 1.91 -52.26
C ASN A 137 6.94 0.88 -51.24
N LEU A 138 7.72 1.32 -50.28
CA LEU A 138 8.08 0.55 -49.09
C LEU A 138 7.60 1.29 -47.83
N ASP A 139 6.96 0.58 -46.94
CA ASP A 139 6.55 1.16 -45.65
C ASP A 139 7.78 1.42 -44.79
N ASP A 140 7.99 2.68 -44.40
CA ASP A 140 9.10 3.15 -43.57
C ASP A 140 8.70 3.67 -42.21
N THR A 141 7.40 3.80 -41.97
CA THR A 141 6.82 4.31 -40.76
C THR A 141 5.77 3.34 -40.20
N ILE A 142 5.79 3.13 -38.89
CA ILE A 142 4.74 2.42 -38.17
C ILE A 142 4.11 3.39 -37.17
N VAL A 143 2.80 3.58 -37.25
CA VAL A 143 1.99 4.28 -36.25
C VAL A 143 1.27 3.22 -35.40
N VAL A 144 1.45 3.27 -34.11
CA VAL A 144 0.77 2.38 -33.18
C VAL A 144 -0.23 3.21 -32.37
N GLU A 145 -1.48 2.86 -32.46
CA GLU A 145 -2.55 3.41 -31.65
C GLU A 145 -2.81 2.47 -30.47
N ILE A 146 -2.88 3.01 -29.27
CA ILE A 146 -3.15 2.27 -28.04
C ILE A 146 -4.30 2.93 -27.28
N ASP A 147 -5.18 2.14 -26.70
CA ASP A 147 -6.26 2.56 -25.85
C ASP A 147 -6.05 1.95 -24.45
N PRO A 148 -5.35 2.67 -23.54
CA PRO A 148 -5.20 2.22 -22.17
C PRO A 148 -6.51 2.42 -21.41
N ASN A 149 -6.89 1.45 -20.58
CA ASN A 149 -8.05 1.50 -19.73
C ASN A 149 -7.69 1.09 -18.29
N THR A 150 -8.57 1.39 -17.35
CA THR A 150 -8.39 1.08 -15.92
C THR A 150 -9.74 0.74 -15.28
N GLU A 151 -9.74 -0.05 -14.21
CA GLU A 151 -10.93 -0.31 -13.39
C GLU A 151 -11.36 0.91 -12.57
N CYS A 152 -10.51 1.91 -12.44
CA CYS A 152 -10.74 3.12 -11.67
C CYS A 152 -11.62 4.12 -12.44
N ASP A 153 -12.63 4.70 -11.81
CA ASP A 153 -13.35 5.88 -12.30
C ASP A 153 -12.58 7.17 -11.91
N CYS A 154 -11.27 7.16 -12.12
CA CYS A 154 -10.35 8.22 -11.72
C CYS A 154 -9.39 8.59 -12.87
N GLU A 155 -8.68 9.70 -12.74
CA GLU A 155 -7.61 10.11 -13.67
C GLU A 155 -6.28 9.53 -13.21
N LEU A 156 -5.66 8.68 -14.03
CA LEU A 156 -4.37 8.04 -13.74
C LEU A 156 -3.31 8.44 -14.76
N ASP A 157 -2.10 8.67 -14.28
CA ASP A 157 -0.90 8.81 -15.11
C ASP A 157 -0.34 7.43 -15.45
N VAL A 158 -0.47 7.01 -16.72
CA VAL A 158 0.06 5.73 -17.19
C VAL A 158 1.34 5.92 -17.99
N GLN A 159 2.30 5.01 -17.81
CA GLN A 159 3.53 4.98 -18.59
C GLN A 159 3.57 3.76 -19.50
N VAL A 160 3.62 3.99 -20.81
CA VAL A 160 3.64 2.94 -21.80
C VAL A 160 5.07 2.75 -22.34
N TYR A 161 5.53 1.50 -22.37
CA TYR A 161 6.81 1.11 -22.96
C TYR A 161 6.59 0.30 -24.24
N MET A 162 7.19 0.73 -25.33
CA MET A 162 7.18 0.00 -26.59
C MET A 162 8.60 -0.45 -26.94
N SER A 163 8.76 -1.70 -27.39
CA SER A 163 10.01 -2.22 -27.90
C SER A 163 9.83 -2.79 -29.29
N VAL A 164 10.68 -2.40 -30.21
CA VAL A 164 10.66 -2.88 -31.62
C VAL A 164 11.86 -3.78 -31.89
N TYR A 165 11.63 -4.97 -32.45
CA TYR A 165 12.68 -5.95 -32.78
C TYR A 165 12.68 -6.26 -34.23
N TYR A 166 13.85 -6.16 -34.85
CA TYR A 166 14.04 -6.58 -36.25
C TYR A 166 14.36 -8.09 -36.34
N ASN A 167 13.48 -8.88 -36.93
CA ASN A 167 13.50 -10.34 -36.84
C ASN A 167 14.40 -11.04 -37.88
N SER A 168 14.99 -10.35 -38.89
CA SER A 168 15.78 -11.03 -39.93
C SER A 168 17.22 -11.38 -39.53
N SER A 169 17.75 -10.84 -38.45
CA SER A 169 19.13 -11.05 -37.99
C SER A 169 19.29 -11.19 -36.48
N GLY A 170 18.22 -11.10 -35.69
CA GLY A 170 18.29 -11.08 -34.24
C GLY A 170 18.97 -9.82 -33.67
N ASN A 171 19.12 -8.77 -34.44
CA ASN A 171 19.65 -7.49 -34.00
C ASN A 171 18.50 -6.57 -33.62
N TYR A 172 18.68 -5.86 -32.48
CA TYR A 172 17.77 -4.80 -32.02
C TYR A 172 17.96 -3.57 -32.91
N ALA A 173 16.88 -2.90 -33.24
CA ALA A 173 16.87 -1.57 -33.83
C ALA A 173 16.83 -0.48 -32.76
#